data_709ee95a0c9bf25aa0d19577d8079f76
#
_entry.id   709ee95a0c9bf25aa0d19577d8079f76
#
_cell.length_a   1.000
_cell.length_b   1.000
_cell.length_c   1.000
_cell.angle_alpha   90.00
_cell.angle_beta   90.00
_cell.angle_gamma   90.00
#
_symmetry.space_group_name_H-M   'P 1'
#
loop_
_entity.id
_entity.type
_entity.pdbx_description
1 polymer ?
#
loop_
_entity_poly.entity_id
_entity_poly.type
_entity_poly.pdbx_seq_one_letter_code
_entity_poly.pdbx_strand_id
1 'polypeptide(L)'
;MQHVLHRHGTVNLLRQIALSGIFKLLYGDAGSLAKTFFDGIQILSILKYTRQLEEEADESALMLLIKNGIDPAAMIEIYKVLSKHSSSIPEEFSTHPDMSSRLERLKTLIQQEPEFKSSNVLKEKNWKSLQNICQG
;
A
#
# COMPACT_ATOMS: atom_id res chain seq x y z
N MET A 1 6.55 -5.11 -3.85
CA MET A 1 7.02 -6.48 -3.49
C MET A 1 6.24 -7.09 -2.34
N GLN A 2 5.96 -6.36 -1.24
CA GLN A 2 5.21 -6.87 -0.08
C GLN A 2 3.79 -7.34 -0.43
N HIS A 3 3.06 -6.64 -1.30
CA HIS A 3 1.74 -7.08 -1.78
C HIS A 3 1.74 -8.48 -2.41
N VAL A 4 2.84 -8.88 -3.04
CA VAL A 4 3.01 -10.23 -3.62
C VAL A 4 3.25 -11.24 -2.52
N LEU A 5 4.11 -10.95 -1.56
CA LEU A 5 4.44 -11.83 -0.45
C LEU A 5 3.22 -12.11 0.43
N HIS A 6 2.42 -11.10 0.71
CA HIS A 6 1.17 -11.20 1.48
C HIS A 6 -0.03 -11.66 0.66
N ARG A 7 0.13 -11.90 -0.65
CA ARG A 7 -0.94 -12.35 -1.57
C ARG A 7 -2.16 -11.43 -1.55
N HIS A 8 -1.96 -10.12 -1.35
CA HIS A 8 -3.04 -9.14 -1.22
C HIS A 8 -4.03 -9.16 -2.38
N GLY A 9 -3.56 -9.34 -3.62
CA GLY A 9 -4.44 -9.48 -4.79
C GLY A 9 -5.38 -10.67 -4.71
N THR A 10 -4.90 -11.84 -4.28
CA THR A 10 -5.71 -13.06 -4.13
C THR A 10 -6.74 -12.90 -3.02
N VAL A 11 -6.32 -12.34 -1.87
CA VAL A 11 -7.22 -12.11 -0.72
C VAL A 11 -8.32 -11.12 -1.09
N ASN A 12 -7.99 -10.04 -1.79
CA ASN A 12 -8.98 -9.06 -2.25
C ASN A 12 -9.98 -9.67 -3.23
N LEU A 13 -9.52 -10.46 -4.20
CA LEU A 13 -10.37 -11.17 -5.15
C LEU A 13 -11.35 -12.12 -4.45
N LEU A 14 -10.85 -12.96 -3.54
CA LEU A 14 -11.68 -13.91 -2.79
C LEU A 14 -12.73 -13.19 -1.95
N ARG A 15 -12.38 -12.05 -1.33
CA ARG A 15 -13.31 -11.23 -0.56
C ARG A 15 -14.43 -10.66 -1.43
N GLN A 16 -14.11 -10.16 -2.62
CA GLN A 16 -15.11 -9.63 -3.56
C GLN A 16 -16.09 -10.74 -3.98
N ILE A 17 -15.59 -11.91 -4.32
CA ILE A 17 -16.42 -13.07 -4.69
C ILE A 17 -17.33 -13.48 -3.53
N ALA A 18 -16.80 -13.57 -2.30
CA ALA A 18 -17.57 -13.94 -1.12
C ALA A 18 -18.69 -12.93 -0.81
N LEU A 19 -18.38 -11.63 -0.83
CA LEU A 19 -19.39 -10.58 -0.60
C LEU A 19 -20.51 -10.62 -1.64
N SER A 20 -20.15 -10.77 -2.91
CA SER A 20 -21.14 -10.89 -4.01
C SER A 20 -21.98 -12.15 -3.87
N GLY A 21 -21.41 -13.27 -3.46
CA GLY A 21 -22.11 -14.53 -3.23
C GLY A 21 -23.09 -14.44 -2.06
N ILE A 22 -22.69 -13.85 -0.93
CA ILE A 22 -23.55 -13.64 0.23
C ILE A 22 -24.74 -12.73 -0.13
N PHE A 23 -24.48 -11.63 -0.84
CA PHE A 23 -25.55 -10.74 -1.27
C PHE A 23 -26.57 -11.45 -2.16
N LYS A 24 -26.11 -12.22 -3.14
CA LYS A 24 -26.98 -12.98 -4.04
C LYS A 24 -27.82 -14.02 -3.29
N LEU A 25 -27.25 -14.64 -2.26
CA LEU A 25 -27.97 -15.58 -1.40
C LEU A 25 -29.07 -14.92 -0.56
N LEU A 26 -28.81 -13.74 -0.01
CA LEU A 26 -29.71 -13.06 0.90
C LEU A 26 -30.83 -12.30 0.18
N TYR A 27 -30.54 -11.72 -0.97
CA TYR A 27 -31.43 -10.78 -1.65
C TYR A 27 -31.86 -11.24 -3.04
N GLY A 28 -31.30 -12.34 -3.58
CA GLY A 28 -31.62 -12.84 -4.90
C GLY A 28 -31.39 -11.80 -6.00
N ASP A 29 -32.30 -11.72 -6.96
CA ASP A 29 -32.35 -10.69 -8.00
C ASP A 29 -33.10 -9.44 -7.50
N ALA A 30 -32.65 -8.88 -6.38
CA ALA A 30 -33.21 -7.68 -5.79
C ALA A 30 -33.28 -6.52 -6.80
N GLY A 31 -34.33 -5.73 -6.75
CA GLY A 31 -34.54 -4.61 -7.67
C GLY A 31 -33.41 -3.57 -7.67
N SER A 32 -33.35 -2.73 -8.68
CA SER A 32 -32.24 -1.83 -9.01
C SER A 32 -31.74 -0.97 -7.83
N LEU A 33 -32.63 -0.50 -6.95
CA LEU A 33 -32.26 0.32 -5.80
C LEU A 33 -31.45 -0.45 -4.74
N ALA A 34 -31.86 -1.68 -4.41
CA ALA A 34 -31.15 -2.52 -3.45
C ALA A 34 -29.75 -2.88 -3.99
N LYS A 35 -29.64 -3.12 -5.29
CA LYS A 35 -28.37 -3.37 -5.96
C LYS A 35 -27.43 -2.15 -5.87
N THR A 36 -27.91 -0.95 -6.18
CA THR A 36 -27.10 0.28 -6.12
C THR A 36 -26.59 0.55 -4.70
N PHE A 37 -27.42 0.32 -3.68
CA PHE A 37 -27.04 0.48 -2.28
C PHE A 37 -25.96 -0.54 -1.88
N PHE A 38 -26.11 -1.78 -2.30
CA PHE A 38 -25.14 -2.82 -2.05
C PHE A 38 -23.79 -2.56 -2.76
N ASP A 39 -23.82 -2.13 -4.00
CA ASP A 39 -22.61 -1.77 -4.76
C ASP A 39 -21.85 -0.64 -4.04
N GLY A 40 -22.56 0.34 -3.49
CA GLY A 40 -21.95 1.39 -2.66
C GLY A 40 -21.27 0.85 -1.40
N ILE A 41 -21.94 -0.02 -0.64
CA ILE A 41 -21.37 -0.66 0.56
C ILE A 41 -20.16 -1.53 0.18
N GLN A 42 -20.24 -2.24 -0.93
CA GLN A 42 -19.13 -3.08 -1.41
C GLN A 42 -17.91 -2.24 -1.75
N ILE A 43 -18.10 -1.11 -2.47
CA ILE A 43 -17.02 -0.18 -2.80
C ILE A 43 -16.35 0.35 -1.53
N LEU A 44 -17.11 0.85 -0.56
CA LEU A 44 -16.57 1.36 0.70
C LEU A 44 -15.81 0.29 1.49
N SER A 45 -16.31 -0.94 1.50
CA SER A 45 -15.64 -2.07 2.16
C SER A 45 -14.32 -2.43 1.48
N ILE A 46 -14.28 -2.38 0.15
CA ILE A 46 -13.07 -2.63 -0.64
C ILE A 46 -12.04 -1.54 -0.36
N LEU A 47 -12.44 -0.27 -0.38
CA LEU A 47 -11.54 0.86 -0.12
C LEU A 47 -10.92 0.79 1.28
N LYS A 48 -11.75 0.53 2.31
CA LYS A 48 -11.26 0.36 3.69
C LYS A 48 -10.27 -0.80 3.79
N TYR A 49 -10.56 -1.92 3.15
CA TYR A 49 -9.69 -3.10 3.18
C TYR A 49 -8.38 -2.86 2.43
N THR A 50 -8.44 -2.15 1.30
CA THR A 50 -7.24 -1.76 0.55
C THR A 50 -6.31 -0.90 1.40
N ARG A 51 -6.84 0.03 2.20
CA ARG A 51 -6.04 0.81 3.15
C ARG A 51 -5.29 -0.07 4.16
N GLN A 52 -5.96 -1.06 4.72
CA GLN A 52 -5.31 -2.01 5.64
C GLN A 52 -4.18 -2.81 4.96
N LEU A 53 -4.39 -3.23 3.72
CA LEU A 53 -3.36 -3.95 2.95
C LEU A 53 -2.16 -3.07 2.60
N GLU A 54 -2.38 -1.78 2.33
CA GLU A 54 -1.30 -0.82 2.11
C GLU A 54 -0.50 -0.57 3.40
N GLU A 55 -1.18 -0.40 4.53
CA GLU A 55 -0.53 -0.25 5.84
C GLU A 55 0.31 -1.47 6.21
N GLU A 56 -0.22 -2.68 6.00
CA GLU A 56 0.51 -3.93 6.24
C GLU A 56 1.73 -4.06 5.33
N ALA A 57 1.59 -3.69 4.05
CA ALA A 57 2.70 -3.70 3.10
C ALA A 57 3.79 -2.69 3.49
N ASP A 58 3.41 -1.51 3.96
CA ASP A 58 4.33 -0.46 4.41
C ASP A 58 5.11 -0.88 5.65
N GLU A 59 4.43 -1.41 6.67
CA GLU A 59 5.07 -1.92 7.88
C GLU A 59 6.05 -3.05 7.56
N SER A 60 5.62 -3.99 6.72
CA SER A 60 6.47 -5.11 6.31
C SER A 60 7.68 -4.66 5.50
N ALA A 61 7.51 -3.64 4.64
CA ALA A 61 8.61 -3.05 3.89
C ALA A 61 9.59 -2.33 4.80
N LEU A 62 9.09 -1.54 5.77
CA LEU A 62 9.91 -0.85 6.76
C LEU A 62 10.75 -1.85 7.57
N MET A 63 10.12 -2.89 8.11
CA MET A 63 10.82 -3.93 8.87
C MET A 63 11.87 -4.65 8.02
N LEU A 64 11.60 -4.88 6.74
CA LEU A 64 12.56 -5.48 5.83
C LEU A 64 13.78 -4.58 5.60
N LEU A 65 13.59 -3.26 5.46
CA LEU A 65 14.68 -2.30 5.34
C LEU A 65 15.56 -2.32 6.60
N ILE A 66 14.95 -2.19 7.77
CA ILE A 66 15.64 -2.21 9.07
C ILE A 66 16.43 -3.50 9.25
N LYS A 67 15.82 -4.66 8.99
CA LYS A 67 16.47 -5.97 9.10
C LYS A 67 17.70 -6.12 8.19
N ASN A 68 17.69 -5.45 7.04
CA ASN A 68 18.80 -5.48 6.09
C ASN A 68 19.79 -4.30 6.26
N GLY A 69 19.67 -3.51 7.31
CA GLY A 69 20.56 -2.40 7.59
C GLY A 69 20.40 -1.22 6.62
N ILE A 70 19.26 -1.11 5.94
CA ILE A 70 18.94 -0.01 5.03
C ILE A 70 18.22 1.07 5.81
N ASP A 71 18.63 2.33 5.63
CA ASP A 71 18.03 3.46 6.31
C ASP A 71 16.51 3.55 5.99
N PRO A 72 15.63 3.40 6.98
CA PRO A 72 14.19 3.47 6.77
C PRO A 72 13.72 4.86 6.31
N ALA A 73 14.50 5.93 6.54
CA ALA A 73 14.22 7.26 6.03
C ALA A 73 14.18 7.30 4.50
N ALA A 74 14.87 6.38 3.80
CA ALA A 74 14.78 6.24 2.35
C ALA A 74 13.34 5.98 1.86
N MET A 75 12.52 5.29 2.65
CA MET A 75 11.11 5.06 2.33
C MET A 75 10.31 6.37 2.39
N ILE A 76 10.58 7.23 3.36
CA ILE A 76 9.98 8.58 3.45
C ILE A 76 10.28 9.40 2.20
N GLU A 77 11.53 9.37 1.71
CA GLU A 77 11.91 10.14 0.52
C GLU A 77 11.20 9.61 -0.74
N ILE A 78 11.08 8.30 -0.91
CA ILE A 78 10.31 7.71 -2.02
C ILE A 78 8.86 8.19 -1.98
N TYR A 79 8.21 8.17 -0.81
CA TYR A 79 6.82 8.64 -0.65
C TYR A 79 6.66 10.12 -0.98
N LYS A 80 7.61 10.98 -0.59
CA LYS A 80 7.62 12.39 -0.99
C LYS A 80 7.71 12.58 -2.50
N VAL A 81 8.49 11.77 -3.18
CA VAL A 81 8.60 11.80 -4.65
C VAL A 81 7.30 11.35 -5.30
N LEU A 82 6.72 10.24 -4.84
CA LEU A 82 5.48 9.69 -5.36
C LEU A 82 4.29 10.64 -5.14
N SER A 83 4.21 11.29 -3.98
CA SER A 83 3.14 12.24 -3.68
C SER A 83 3.13 13.46 -4.60
N LYS A 84 4.29 13.89 -5.11
CA LYS A 84 4.39 14.98 -6.09
C LYS A 84 3.85 14.62 -7.46
N HIS A 85 3.80 13.33 -7.79
CA HIS A 85 3.33 12.82 -9.09
C HIS A 85 1.94 12.19 -9.00
N SER A 86 1.34 12.18 -7.82
CA SER A 86 -0.02 11.69 -7.61
C SER A 86 -1.01 12.65 -8.25
N SER A 87 -1.81 12.14 -9.18
CA SER A 87 -2.86 12.90 -9.85
C SER A 87 -3.97 13.29 -8.88
N SER A 88 -4.67 14.37 -9.20
CA SER A 88 -5.73 15.05 -8.43
C SER A 88 -7.05 14.27 -8.32
N ILE A 89 -7.00 12.96 -8.12
CA ILE A 89 -8.20 12.19 -7.80
C ILE A 89 -8.52 12.41 -6.32
N PRO A 90 -9.76 12.80 -5.96
CA PRO A 90 -10.15 12.89 -4.57
C PRO A 90 -9.85 11.60 -3.83
N GLU A 91 -9.30 11.72 -2.63
CA GLU A 91 -8.79 10.62 -1.81
C GLU A 91 -9.83 9.52 -1.57
N GLU A 92 -11.09 9.92 -1.43
CA GLU A 92 -12.22 9.01 -1.18
C GLU A 92 -12.42 8.01 -2.31
N PHE A 93 -11.99 8.35 -3.53
CA PHE A 93 -12.13 7.53 -4.73
C PHE A 93 -10.80 6.91 -5.19
N SER A 94 -9.71 7.19 -4.49
CA SER A 94 -8.42 6.60 -4.81
C SER A 94 -8.34 5.15 -4.36
N THR A 95 -7.92 4.27 -5.26
CA THR A 95 -7.58 2.88 -4.93
C THR A 95 -6.29 2.77 -4.11
N HIS A 96 -5.47 3.83 -4.11
CA HIS A 96 -4.31 3.99 -3.25
C HIS A 96 -4.61 5.08 -2.23
N PRO A 97 -4.94 4.70 -0.99
CA PRO A 97 -5.29 5.67 0.03
C PRO A 97 -4.14 6.59 0.33
N ASP A 98 -4.53 7.77 0.72
CA ASP A 98 -3.78 8.91 1.21
C ASP A 98 -2.29 8.65 1.50
N MET A 99 -1.47 9.12 0.56
CA MET A 99 -0.01 9.10 0.72
C MET A 99 0.42 9.92 1.94
N SER A 100 -0.38 10.90 2.38
CA SER A 100 -0.07 11.75 3.53
C SER A 100 -0.25 10.99 4.83
N SER A 101 -1.35 10.27 5.01
CA SER A 101 -1.59 9.46 6.22
C SER A 101 -0.60 8.31 6.34
N ARG A 102 -0.26 7.66 5.23
CA ARG A 102 0.77 6.62 5.17
C ARG A 102 2.14 7.18 5.55
N LEU A 103 2.49 8.37 5.04
CA LEU A 103 3.75 9.05 5.36
C LEU A 103 3.84 9.37 6.86
N GLU A 104 2.79 9.91 7.48
CA GLU A 104 2.76 10.19 8.92
C GLU A 104 2.85 8.91 9.76
N ARG A 105 2.17 7.86 9.36
CA ARG A 105 2.28 6.55 10.01
C ARG A 105 3.71 6.01 9.95
N LEU A 106 4.35 6.05 8.78
CA LEU A 106 5.74 5.61 8.62
C LEU A 106 6.70 6.41 9.49
N LYS A 107 6.55 7.74 9.57
CA LYS A 107 7.36 8.57 10.46
C LYS A 107 7.21 8.15 11.92
N THR A 108 5.97 7.87 12.36
CA THR A 108 5.70 7.42 13.72
C THR A 108 6.35 6.07 14.01
N LEU A 109 6.27 5.11 13.07
CA LEU A 109 6.89 3.80 13.22
C LEU A 109 8.43 3.90 13.29
N ILE A 110 9.04 4.73 12.44
CA ILE A 110 10.49 4.95 12.44
C ILE A 110 10.95 5.57 13.77
N GLN A 111 10.18 6.48 14.35
CA GLN A 111 10.50 7.10 15.65
C GLN A 111 10.41 6.11 16.83
N GLN A 112 9.66 5.04 16.69
CA GLN A 112 9.53 4.01 17.71
C GLN A 112 10.67 2.99 17.70
N GLU A 113 11.49 2.99 16.63
CA GLU A 113 12.65 2.09 16.50
C GLU A 113 13.90 2.76 17.13
N PRO A 114 14.36 2.28 18.29
CA PRO A 114 15.25 3.04 19.17
C PRO A 114 16.69 3.19 18.68
N GLU A 115 17.23 2.31 17.85
CA GLU A 115 18.61 2.43 17.34
C GLU A 115 18.77 1.72 15.99
N PHE A 116 18.56 2.44 14.91
CA PHE A 116 18.91 1.94 13.60
C PHE A 116 20.37 2.31 13.26
N LYS A 117 21.20 1.29 13.02
CA LYS A 117 22.56 1.47 12.46
C LYS A 117 22.53 1.20 10.96
N SER A 118 22.56 2.26 10.17
CA SER A 118 22.66 2.14 8.72
C SER A 118 23.95 1.43 8.33
N SER A 119 23.83 0.42 7.46
CA SER A 119 24.97 -0.16 6.75
C SER A 119 24.94 0.33 5.30
N ASN A 120 26.11 0.70 4.76
CA ASN A 120 26.22 0.99 3.33
C ASN A 120 26.04 -0.31 2.53
N VAL A 121 24.80 -0.58 2.10
CA VAL A 121 24.42 -1.79 1.33
C VAL A 121 25.17 -1.85 0.00
N LEU A 122 25.44 -0.69 -0.60
CA LEU A 122 26.21 -0.58 -1.82
C LEU A 122 27.39 0.38 -1.61
N LYS A 123 28.60 -0.08 -1.95
CA LYS A 123 29.75 0.83 -2.05
C LYS A 123 29.44 1.89 -3.12
N GLU A 124 29.87 3.13 -2.89
CA GLU A 124 29.60 4.27 -3.79
C GLU A 124 29.95 3.98 -5.26
N LYS A 125 31.04 3.26 -5.49
CA LYS A 125 31.46 2.84 -6.84
C LYS A 125 30.41 1.97 -7.53
N ASN A 126 29.80 1.04 -6.81
CA ASN A 126 28.78 0.15 -7.35
C ASN A 126 27.47 0.91 -7.62
N TRP A 127 27.14 1.87 -6.76
CA TRP A 127 25.98 2.74 -6.96
C TRP A 127 26.11 3.58 -8.23
N LYS A 128 27.24 4.21 -8.46
CA LYS A 128 27.52 4.96 -9.70
C LYS A 128 27.45 4.08 -10.95
N SER A 129 27.93 2.85 -10.86
CA SER A 129 27.82 1.90 -11.97
C SER A 129 26.37 1.54 -12.30
N LEU A 130 25.52 1.36 -11.29
CA LEU A 130 24.08 1.10 -11.49
C LEU A 130 23.36 2.30 -12.11
N GLN A 131 23.66 3.51 -11.67
CA GLN A 131 23.07 4.73 -12.23
C GLN A 131 23.39 4.90 -13.72
N ASN A 132 24.61 4.52 -14.13
CA ASN A 132 25.06 4.64 -15.51
C ASN A 132 24.43 3.61 -16.46
N ILE A 133 23.88 2.49 -15.96
CA ILE A 133 23.18 1.50 -16.79
C ILE A 133 21.96 2.10 -17.50
N CYS A 134 21.29 3.06 -16.87
CA CYS A 134 20.09 3.71 -17.43
C CYS A 134 20.40 4.93 -18.31
N GLN A 135 21.68 5.25 -18.51
CA GLN A 135 22.12 6.42 -19.30
C GLN A 135 22.70 6.05 -20.66
N GLY A 136 22.66 4.75 -21.02
CA GLY A 136 23.14 4.21 -22.29
C GLY A 136 22.06 4.06 -23.36
#